data_6452ef3a8498aef2c4e61665f2683330
#
_entry.id   6452ef3a8498aef2c4e61665f2683330
#
_cell.length_a   1.000
_cell.length_b   1.000
_cell.length_c   1.000
_cell.angle_alpha   90.00
_cell.angle_beta   90.00
_cell.angle_gamma   90.00
#
_symmetry.space_group_name_H-M   'P 1'
#
loop_
_entity.id
_entity.type
_entity.pdbx_description
1 polymer ?
#
loop_
_entity_poly.entity_id
_entity_poly.type
_entity_poly.pdbx_seq_one_letter_code
_entity_poly.pdbx_strand_id
1 'polypeptide(L)'
;MKNIFVIGQCTLHWGRMEFGNIGNYYIIEPFFRELHRVFPQANIKTTFQMSDGFCEREHVQCVPMDYYYAWDETYLTVAEKELAIASSYYETHELKETTPYIDEVLRSDLIIDFSGDIWGRNADLVGPNRFLIGLMKDRVVQLLGKPIAMLAGSPGPFNDDETLPFAKQVFEGFSLVTNREPISRSVLEAYGF
;
A
#
# COMPACT_ATOMS: atom_id res chain seq x y z
N MET A 1 12.86 -18.39 -3.58
CA MET A 1 12.34 -17.60 -2.43
C MET A 1 11.58 -16.43 -3.02
N LYS A 2 10.35 -16.17 -2.59
CA LYS A 2 9.55 -15.03 -3.07
C LYS A 2 9.85 -13.80 -2.23
N ASN A 3 9.90 -12.64 -2.86
CA ASN A 3 9.97 -11.35 -2.19
C ASN A 3 8.57 -10.71 -2.23
N ILE A 4 8.02 -10.41 -1.07
CA ILE A 4 6.70 -9.79 -0.92
C ILE A 4 6.87 -8.45 -0.24
N PHE A 5 6.30 -7.41 -0.83
CA PHE A 5 6.31 -6.06 -0.28
C PHE A 5 4.90 -5.65 0.12
N VAL A 6 4.69 -5.50 1.41
CA VAL A 6 3.41 -5.05 1.97
C VAL A 6 3.48 -3.55 2.19
N ILE A 7 2.64 -2.82 1.48
CA ILE A 7 2.53 -1.37 1.58
C ILE A 7 1.21 -0.99 2.24
N GLY A 8 1.16 0.20 2.78
CA GLY A 8 -0.02 0.73 3.42
C GLY A 8 0.35 1.58 4.62
N GLN A 9 -0.67 2.09 5.28
CA GLN A 9 -0.55 3.00 6.38
C GLN A 9 -0.94 2.31 7.69
N CYS A 10 0.04 1.67 8.33
CA CYS A 10 -0.21 1.10 9.64
C CYS A 10 0.99 1.29 10.57
N THR A 11 0.70 1.75 11.78
CA THR A 11 1.67 1.81 12.87
C THR A 11 1.13 1.02 14.06
N LEU A 12 1.86 0.00 14.50
CA LEU A 12 1.51 -0.75 15.70
C LEU A 12 2.00 -0.08 16.97
N HIS A 13 3.06 0.70 16.88
CA HIS A 13 3.62 1.40 18.03
C HIS A 13 3.63 2.90 17.84
N TRP A 14 2.46 3.48 17.90
CA TRP A 14 2.34 4.91 18.03
C TRP A 14 2.95 5.35 19.38
N GLY A 15 3.99 6.18 19.32
CA GLY A 15 4.68 6.62 20.54
C GLY A 15 5.46 5.53 21.28
N ARG A 16 6.00 4.53 20.60
CA ARG A 16 6.76 3.38 21.11
C ARG A 16 5.93 2.30 21.82
N MET A 17 4.63 2.31 21.69
CA MET A 17 3.80 1.23 22.23
C MET A 17 3.50 0.21 21.14
N GLU A 18 3.96 -1.02 21.32
CA GLU A 18 3.72 -2.14 20.39
C GLU A 18 2.21 -2.35 20.14
N PHE A 19 1.39 -2.00 21.11
CA PHE A 19 -0.06 -2.13 21.08
C PHE A 19 -0.79 -0.77 21.04
N GLY A 20 -0.19 0.25 20.47
CA GLY A 20 -0.79 1.59 20.40
C GLY A 20 -2.14 1.61 19.68
N ASN A 21 -2.32 0.69 18.73
CA ASN A 21 -3.62 0.37 18.12
C ASN A 21 -3.86 -1.14 18.17
N ILE A 22 -4.54 -1.59 19.19
CA ILE A 22 -4.81 -3.02 19.41
C ILE A 22 -5.67 -3.64 18.30
N GLY A 23 -6.54 -2.86 17.66
CA GLY A 23 -7.32 -3.32 16.51
C GLY A 23 -6.42 -3.69 15.33
N ASN A 24 -5.44 -2.86 15.03
CA ASN A 24 -4.45 -3.15 13.99
C ASN A 24 -3.62 -4.38 14.33
N TYR A 25 -3.21 -4.55 15.59
CA TYR A 25 -2.46 -5.71 16.02
C TYR A 25 -3.19 -7.03 15.70
N TYR A 26 -4.47 -7.13 16.05
CA TYR A 26 -5.27 -8.31 15.78
C TYR A 26 -5.57 -8.58 14.31
N ILE A 27 -5.32 -7.63 13.43
CA ILE A 27 -5.42 -7.81 11.98
C ILE A 27 -4.06 -8.20 11.40
N ILE A 28 -2.99 -7.52 11.82
CA ILE A 28 -1.67 -7.61 11.20
C ILE A 28 -0.92 -8.88 11.62
N GLU A 29 -1.01 -9.29 12.89
CA GLU A 29 -0.37 -10.51 13.34
C GLU A 29 -0.88 -11.76 12.58
N PRO A 30 -2.18 -12.05 12.51
CA PRO A 30 -2.66 -13.18 11.71
C PRO A 30 -2.40 -13.00 10.21
N PHE A 31 -2.40 -11.78 9.69
CA PHE A 31 -2.09 -11.52 8.29
C PHE A 31 -0.67 -11.99 7.92
N PHE A 32 0.35 -11.64 8.68
CA PHE A 32 1.72 -12.09 8.40
C PHE A 32 1.88 -13.60 8.58
N ARG A 33 1.23 -14.20 9.57
CA ARG A 33 1.23 -15.66 9.75
C ARG A 33 0.61 -16.39 8.56
N GLU A 34 -0.56 -15.92 8.10
CA GLU A 34 -1.20 -16.48 6.91
C GLU A 34 -0.37 -16.26 5.64
N LEU A 35 0.28 -15.12 5.52
CA LEU A 35 1.16 -14.85 4.40
C LEU A 35 2.34 -15.85 4.36
N HIS A 36 2.97 -16.14 5.49
CA HIS A 36 3.99 -17.19 5.61
C HIS A 36 3.44 -18.60 5.38
N ARG A 37 2.19 -18.86 5.78
CA ARG A 37 1.54 -20.14 5.50
C ARG A 37 1.32 -20.36 4.01
N VAL A 38 0.92 -19.32 3.28
CA VAL A 38 0.68 -19.37 1.82
C VAL A 38 1.99 -19.34 1.03
N PHE A 39 2.96 -18.56 1.50
CA PHE A 39 4.27 -18.40 0.88
C PHE A 39 5.39 -18.80 1.85
N PRO A 40 5.60 -20.09 2.09
CA PRO A 40 6.68 -20.56 2.95
C PRO A 40 8.03 -20.05 2.46
N GLN A 41 8.86 -19.55 3.38
CA GLN A 41 10.17 -18.98 3.08
C GLN A 41 10.15 -17.66 2.27
N ALA A 42 9.01 -16.98 2.16
CA ALA A 42 9.00 -15.65 1.57
C ALA A 42 9.83 -14.66 2.41
N ASN A 43 10.55 -13.79 1.73
CA ASN A 43 11.12 -12.60 2.33
C ASN A 43 10.06 -11.51 2.30
N ILE A 44 9.56 -11.11 3.46
CA ILE A 44 8.48 -10.13 3.58
C ILE A 44 9.03 -8.82 4.12
N LYS A 45 8.86 -7.76 3.35
CA LYS A 45 9.15 -6.39 3.76
C LYS A 45 7.86 -5.59 3.85
N THR A 46 7.84 -4.57 4.72
CA THR A 46 6.66 -3.73 4.88
C THR A 46 7.00 -2.30 5.26
N THR A 47 6.17 -1.37 4.82
CA THR A 47 6.19 0.03 5.27
C THR A 47 5.50 0.24 6.61
N PHE A 48 4.87 -0.80 7.16
CA PHE A 48 4.31 -0.74 8.49
C PHE A 48 5.41 -0.53 9.53
N GLN A 49 5.10 0.21 10.57
CA GLN A 49 6.03 0.45 11.66
C GLN A 49 5.68 -0.42 12.85
N MET A 50 6.56 -1.38 13.13
CA MET A 50 6.38 -2.39 14.17
C MET A 50 7.63 -2.48 15.03
N SER A 51 7.52 -3.04 16.24
CA SER A 51 8.69 -3.27 17.10
C SER A 51 9.63 -4.33 16.52
N ASP A 52 10.91 -4.25 16.88
CA ASP A 52 11.88 -5.26 16.49
C ASP A 52 11.46 -6.65 16.95
N GLY A 53 10.94 -6.77 18.18
CA GLY A 53 10.45 -8.05 18.73
C GLY A 53 9.25 -8.61 17.97
N PHE A 54 8.35 -7.76 17.44
CA PHE A 54 7.29 -8.22 16.56
C PHE A 54 7.86 -8.68 15.21
N CYS A 55 8.76 -7.90 14.63
CA CYS A 55 9.39 -8.23 13.35
C CYS A 55 10.16 -9.55 13.39
N GLU A 56 10.92 -9.79 14.48
CA GLU A 56 11.63 -11.05 14.69
C GLU A 56 10.67 -12.24 14.81
N ARG A 57 9.60 -12.09 15.60
CA ARG A 57 8.63 -13.15 15.85
C ARG A 57 7.84 -13.54 14.60
N GLU A 58 7.44 -12.54 13.82
CA GLU A 58 6.64 -12.75 12.61
C GLU A 58 7.50 -12.85 11.34
N HIS A 59 8.84 -12.85 11.47
CA HIS A 59 9.79 -12.97 10.35
C HIS A 59 9.53 -11.97 9.21
N VAL A 60 9.34 -10.70 9.57
CA VAL A 60 9.13 -9.59 8.64
C VAL A 60 10.16 -8.50 8.85
N GLN A 61 10.40 -7.69 7.83
CA GLN A 61 11.33 -6.57 7.90
C GLN A 61 10.59 -5.26 7.64
N CYS A 62 10.66 -4.32 8.58
CA CYS A 62 10.22 -2.96 8.32
C CYS A 62 11.22 -2.22 7.43
N VAL A 63 10.71 -1.52 6.44
CA VAL A 63 11.43 -0.47 5.70
C VAL A 63 10.95 0.90 6.18
N PRO A 64 11.67 1.98 5.87
CA PRO A 64 11.21 3.32 6.24
C PRO A 64 9.77 3.59 5.75
N MET A 65 8.95 4.16 6.61
CA MET A 65 7.55 4.48 6.29
C MET A 65 7.46 5.49 5.14
N ASP A 66 8.45 6.35 5.02
CA ASP A 66 8.55 7.35 3.97
C ASP A 66 8.78 6.77 2.56
N TYR A 67 9.02 5.48 2.41
CA TYR A 67 8.94 4.81 1.10
C TYR A 67 7.52 4.84 0.54
N TYR A 68 6.52 4.76 1.38
CA TYR A 68 5.12 4.82 0.96
C TYR A 68 4.56 6.23 1.14
N TYR A 69 4.66 6.80 2.34
CA TYR A 69 4.34 8.19 2.61
C TYR A 69 4.95 8.68 3.93
N ALA A 70 5.06 10.00 4.11
CA ALA A 70 5.33 10.62 5.40
C ALA A 70 4.34 11.75 5.72
N TRP A 71 4.54 12.38 6.86
CA TRP A 71 3.63 13.40 7.42
C TRP A 71 3.82 14.80 6.82
N ASP A 72 4.69 14.91 5.85
CA ASP A 72 5.21 16.16 5.31
C ASP A 72 4.59 16.40 3.90
N GLU A 73 4.36 17.64 3.54
CA GLU A 73 3.73 18.04 2.28
C GLU A 73 4.60 17.73 1.04
N THR A 74 5.90 17.53 1.22
CA THR A 74 6.81 17.20 0.11
C THR A 74 6.54 15.84 -0.52
N TYR A 75 5.79 14.97 0.16
CA TYR A 75 5.51 13.61 -0.32
C TYR A 75 4.61 13.52 -1.54
N LEU A 76 3.75 14.49 -1.77
CA LEU A 76 3.02 14.57 -3.04
C LEU A 76 4.00 14.71 -4.20
N THR A 77 4.96 15.62 -4.09
CA THR A 77 6.01 15.81 -5.11
C THR A 77 6.87 14.57 -5.32
N VAL A 78 7.18 13.83 -4.26
CA VAL A 78 7.89 12.54 -4.37
C VAL A 78 7.05 11.51 -5.11
N ALA A 79 5.76 11.38 -4.78
CA ALA A 79 4.86 10.45 -5.44
C ALA A 79 4.64 10.80 -6.93
N GLU A 80 4.50 12.09 -7.24
CA GLU A 80 4.42 12.59 -8.62
C GLU A 80 5.69 12.25 -9.42
N LYS A 81 6.86 12.45 -8.82
CA LYS A 81 8.13 12.07 -9.42
C LYS A 81 8.20 10.57 -9.71
N GLU A 82 7.86 9.74 -8.75
CA GLU A 82 7.87 8.29 -8.91
C GLU A 82 6.87 7.81 -9.96
N LEU A 83 5.70 8.43 -10.02
CA LEU A 83 4.71 8.17 -11.07
C LEU A 83 5.25 8.54 -12.46
N ALA A 84 5.95 9.66 -12.58
CA ALA A 84 6.57 10.07 -13.85
C ALA A 84 7.68 9.10 -14.27
N ILE A 85 8.52 8.63 -13.34
CA ILE A 85 9.55 7.61 -13.60
C ILE A 85 8.91 6.32 -14.11
N ALA A 86 7.89 5.82 -13.40
CA ALA A 86 7.20 4.58 -13.76
C ALA A 86 6.45 4.71 -15.11
N SER A 87 5.85 5.87 -15.40
CA SER A 87 5.20 6.14 -16.68
C SER A 87 6.23 6.11 -17.84
N SER A 88 7.38 6.75 -17.67
CA SER A 88 8.46 6.71 -18.65
C SER A 88 8.98 5.28 -18.86
N TYR A 89 9.14 4.51 -17.79
CA TYR A 89 9.52 3.11 -17.89
C TYR A 89 8.49 2.26 -18.66
N TYR A 90 7.21 2.46 -18.38
CA TYR A 90 6.13 1.76 -19.07
C TYR A 90 6.14 1.98 -20.60
N GLU A 91 6.47 3.21 -21.03
CA GLU A 91 6.53 3.59 -22.44
C GLU A 91 7.82 3.12 -23.12
N THR A 92 8.95 3.20 -22.43
CA THR A 92 10.28 3.03 -23.06
C THR A 92 10.96 1.71 -22.70
N HIS A 93 10.52 1.05 -21.66
CA HIS A 93 11.18 -0.10 -21.01
C HIS A 93 12.61 0.20 -20.52
N GLU A 94 12.94 1.49 -20.36
CA GLU A 94 14.22 1.96 -19.84
C GLU A 94 14.04 2.68 -18.52
N LEU A 95 14.67 2.16 -17.47
CA LEU A 95 14.68 2.81 -16.15
C LEU A 95 15.86 3.80 -16.09
N LYS A 96 15.59 5.08 -16.24
CA LYS A 96 16.62 6.14 -16.27
C LYS A 96 17.04 6.62 -14.89
N GLU A 97 16.13 6.56 -13.94
CA GLU A 97 16.35 6.89 -12.53
C GLU A 97 15.47 6.00 -11.65
N THR A 98 15.76 5.99 -10.36
CA THR A 98 15.01 5.19 -9.39
C THR A 98 14.87 5.93 -8.07
N THR A 99 14.03 5.41 -7.18
CA THR A 99 13.89 5.83 -5.80
C THR A 99 13.91 4.59 -4.90
N PRO A 100 14.10 4.74 -3.58
CA PRO A 100 14.03 3.60 -2.67
C PRO A 100 12.73 2.81 -2.78
N TYR A 101 11.58 3.47 -3.00
CA TYR A 101 10.30 2.81 -3.22
C TYR A 101 10.28 1.99 -4.51
N ILE A 102 10.68 2.59 -5.63
CA ILE A 102 10.76 1.90 -6.94
C ILE A 102 11.71 0.71 -6.85
N ASP A 103 12.85 0.84 -6.18
CA ASP A 103 13.79 -0.25 -5.98
C ASP A 103 13.18 -1.44 -5.23
N GLU A 104 12.42 -1.19 -4.16
CA GLU A 104 11.74 -2.27 -3.43
C GLU A 104 10.62 -2.91 -4.27
N VAL A 105 9.86 -2.12 -5.02
CA VAL A 105 8.86 -2.64 -5.96
C VAL A 105 9.51 -3.55 -7.00
N LEU A 106 10.60 -3.12 -7.61
CA LEU A 106 11.30 -3.91 -8.65
C LEU A 106 11.89 -5.23 -8.12
N ARG A 107 12.37 -5.24 -6.86
CA ARG A 107 12.88 -6.44 -6.19
C ARG A 107 11.80 -7.41 -5.77
N SER A 108 10.55 -6.97 -5.74
CA SER A 108 9.42 -7.76 -5.24
C SER A 108 8.76 -8.59 -6.34
N ASP A 109 8.28 -9.76 -5.97
CA ASP A 109 7.48 -10.65 -6.84
C ASP A 109 5.98 -10.37 -6.71
N LEU A 110 5.56 -9.81 -5.57
CA LEU A 110 4.18 -9.47 -5.25
C LEU A 110 4.16 -8.26 -4.33
N ILE A 111 3.31 -7.31 -4.64
CA ILE A 111 3.01 -6.18 -3.77
C ILE A 111 1.60 -6.35 -3.21
N ILE A 112 1.43 -6.05 -1.92
CA ILE A 112 0.14 -6.09 -1.26
C ILE A 112 -0.14 -4.72 -0.66
N ASP A 113 -1.14 -4.02 -1.16
CA ASP A 113 -1.70 -2.87 -0.48
C ASP A 113 -2.64 -3.33 0.63
N PHE A 114 -2.26 -3.01 1.84
CA PHE A 114 -3.03 -3.31 3.05
C PHE A 114 -3.44 -2.02 3.75
N SER A 115 -3.98 -1.08 2.98
CA SER A 115 -4.36 0.26 3.48
C SER A 115 -5.62 0.24 4.35
N GLY A 116 -6.38 -0.85 4.31
CA GLY A 116 -7.56 -1.01 5.16
C GLY A 116 -8.67 -0.01 4.82
N ASP A 117 -9.07 0.79 5.80
CA ASP A 117 -10.13 1.80 5.69
C ASP A 117 -9.67 3.17 5.18
N ILE A 118 -8.41 3.27 4.77
CA ILE A 118 -7.84 4.50 4.23
C ILE A 118 -7.69 4.49 2.71
N TRP A 119 -8.22 3.49 2.01
CA TRP A 119 -8.33 3.51 0.56
C TRP A 119 -9.58 4.29 0.13
N GLY A 120 -9.47 5.60 0.14
CA GLY A 120 -10.53 6.58 -0.07
C GLY A 120 -10.23 7.89 0.66
N ARG A 121 -11.19 8.80 0.69
CA ARG A 121 -11.01 10.13 1.32
C ARG A 121 -10.80 10.08 2.85
N ASN A 122 -11.06 8.94 3.48
CA ASN A 122 -10.70 8.74 4.89
C ASN A 122 -9.18 8.86 5.12
N ALA A 123 -8.35 8.57 4.12
CA ALA A 123 -6.91 8.75 4.21
C ALA A 123 -6.53 10.22 4.48
N ASP A 124 -7.28 11.16 3.96
CA ASP A 124 -6.99 12.59 4.09
C ASP A 124 -7.22 13.12 5.52
N LEU A 125 -7.90 12.35 6.38
CA LEU A 125 -8.02 12.65 7.83
C LEU A 125 -6.66 12.56 8.57
N VAL A 126 -5.71 11.82 8.02
CA VAL A 126 -4.38 11.65 8.62
C VAL A 126 -3.28 12.45 7.91
N GLY A 127 -3.66 13.32 7.00
CA GLY A 127 -2.76 14.24 6.31
C GLY A 127 -3.23 14.59 4.90
N PRO A 128 -2.79 15.74 4.36
CA PRO A 128 -3.24 16.21 3.06
C PRO A 128 -2.80 15.24 1.94
N ASN A 129 -3.67 15.06 0.95
CA ASN A 129 -3.40 14.28 -0.26
C ASN A 129 -3.05 12.80 -0.01
N ARG A 130 -3.37 12.24 1.16
CA ARG A 130 -2.98 10.86 1.49
C ARG A 130 -3.59 9.83 0.54
N PHE A 131 -4.86 10.01 0.20
CA PHE A 131 -5.50 9.14 -0.77
C PHE A 131 -4.84 9.23 -2.16
N LEU A 132 -4.59 10.45 -2.65
CA LEU A 132 -3.94 10.66 -3.94
C LEU A 132 -2.51 10.07 -3.98
N ILE A 133 -1.74 10.28 -2.92
CA ILE A 133 -0.40 9.68 -2.78
C ILE A 133 -0.48 8.16 -2.84
N GLY A 134 -1.39 7.54 -2.09
CA GLY A 134 -1.60 6.08 -2.12
C GLY A 134 -1.92 5.57 -3.52
N LEU A 135 -2.85 6.23 -4.22
CA LEU A 135 -3.18 5.90 -5.61
C LEU A 135 -1.97 5.98 -6.55
N MET A 136 -1.14 7.03 -6.40
CA MET A 136 0.08 7.17 -7.19
C MET A 136 1.06 6.03 -6.92
N LYS A 137 1.23 5.63 -5.65
CA LYS A 137 2.10 4.51 -5.26
C LYS A 137 1.61 3.19 -5.85
N ASP A 138 0.31 2.90 -5.78
CA ASP A 138 -0.28 1.71 -6.41
C ASP A 138 -0.08 1.74 -7.93
N ARG A 139 -0.30 2.91 -8.55
CA ARG A 139 -0.11 3.06 -9.99
C ARG A 139 1.34 2.85 -10.42
N VAL A 140 2.31 3.29 -9.64
CA VAL A 140 3.74 3.03 -9.87
C VAL A 140 3.99 1.53 -9.96
N VAL A 141 3.45 0.73 -9.03
CA VAL A 141 3.59 -0.74 -9.05
C VAL A 141 3.06 -1.33 -10.36
N GLN A 142 1.87 -0.89 -10.77
CA GLN A 142 1.22 -1.38 -11.99
C GLN A 142 2.02 -1.04 -13.25
N LEU A 143 2.51 0.20 -13.35
CA LEU A 143 3.32 0.67 -14.49
C LEU A 143 4.69 -0.02 -14.57
N LEU A 144 5.24 -0.44 -13.45
CA LEU A 144 6.45 -1.26 -13.38
C LEU A 144 6.19 -2.74 -13.71
N GLY A 145 4.95 -3.11 -14.05
CA GLY A 145 4.57 -4.47 -14.44
C GLY A 145 4.55 -5.47 -13.29
N LYS A 146 4.41 -5.01 -12.04
CA LYS A 146 4.36 -5.88 -10.88
C LYS A 146 2.92 -6.18 -10.46
N PRO A 147 2.62 -7.44 -10.08
CA PRO A 147 1.31 -7.77 -9.54
C PRO A 147 1.10 -7.07 -8.20
N ILE A 148 -0.05 -6.44 -8.05
CA ILE A 148 -0.48 -5.79 -6.81
C ILE A 148 -1.87 -6.28 -6.42
N ALA A 149 -2.07 -6.56 -5.14
CA ALA A 149 -3.35 -6.94 -4.56
C ALA A 149 -3.75 -5.94 -3.47
N MET A 150 -5.01 -5.52 -3.46
CA MET A 150 -5.60 -4.79 -2.33
C MET A 150 -6.31 -5.78 -1.40
N LEU A 151 -5.87 -5.87 -0.16
CA LEU A 151 -6.39 -6.82 0.81
C LEU A 151 -7.13 -6.14 1.96
N ALA A 152 -8.27 -6.75 2.33
CA ALA A 152 -9.09 -6.38 3.48
C ALA A 152 -9.51 -4.90 3.49
N GLY A 153 -9.74 -4.32 2.32
CA GLY A 153 -10.14 -2.92 2.18
C GLY A 153 -11.56 -2.66 2.67
N SER A 154 -11.74 -1.50 3.33
CA SER A 154 -13.03 -0.84 3.55
C SER A 154 -13.00 0.49 2.78
N PRO A 155 -13.07 0.43 1.45
CA PRO A 155 -12.81 1.59 0.60
C PRO A 155 -13.88 2.67 0.75
N GLY A 156 -13.48 3.91 0.50
CA GLY A 156 -14.36 5.07 0.52
C GLY A 156 -14.28 5.88 1.82
N PRO A 157 -15.10 6.94 1.95
CA PRO A 157 -15.95 7.48 0.89
C PRO A 157 -15.12 8.02 -0.28
N PHE A 158 -15.79 8.15 -1.45
CA PHE A 158 -15.22 8.83 -2.61
C PHE A 158 -16.04 10.10 -2.87
N ASN A 159 -15.39 11.13 -3.36
CA ASN A 159 -16.10 12.30 -3.86
C ASN A 159 -16.11 12.24 -5.39
N ASP A 160 -17.12 12.83 -6.01
CA ASP A 160 -17.16 13.05 -7.47
C ASP A 160 -16.24 14.24 -7.81
N ASP A 161 -14.95 14.04 -7.62
CA ASP A 161 -13.92 15.00 -7.91
C ASP A 161 -12.92 14.45 -8.94
N GLU A 162 -11.92 15.24 -9.26
CA GLU A 162 -10.88 14.90 -10.25
C GLU A 162 -10.08 13.63 -9.87
N THR A 163 -10.12 13.21 -8.61
CA THR A 163 -9.41 12.02 -8.13
C THR A 163 -10.14 10.72 -8.48
N LEU A 164 -11.48 10.76 -8.59
CA LEU A 164 -12.28 9.55 -8.82
C LEU A 164 -11.94 8.82 -10.13
N PRO A 165 -11.75 9.48 -11.29
CA PRO A 165 -11.32 8.79 -12.51
C PRO A 165 -9.97 8.08 -12.34
N PHE A 166 -9.03 8.72 -11.65
CA PHE A 166 -7.72 8.12 -11.38
C PHE A 166 -7.83 6.95 -10.40
N ALA A 167 -8.66 7.06 -9.37
CA ALA A 167 -8.93 5.96 -8.45
C ALA A 167 -9.51 4.73 -9.17
N LYS A 168 -10.44 4.92 -10.11
CA LYS A 168 -10.99 3.84 -10.95
C LYS A 168 -9.92 3.19 -11.80
N GLN A 169 -9.07 3.98 -12.45
CA GLN A 169 -7.96 3.46 -13.25
C GLN A 169 -7.01 2.60 -12.41
N VAL A 170 -6.69 3.04 -11.19
CA VAL A 170 -5.84 2.28 -10.26
C VAL A 170 -6.55 1.00 -9.81
N PHE A 171 -7.85 1.10 -9.49
CA PHE A 171 -8.65 -0.05 -9.06
C PHE A 171 -8.69 -1.17 -10.11
N GLU A 172 -8.89 -0.82 -11.37
CA GLU A 172 -8.86 -1.78 -12.49
C GLU A 172 -7.52 -2.46 -12.68
N GLY A 173 -6.44 -1.85 -12.23
CA GLY A 173 -5.08 -2.38 -12.31
C GLY A 173 -4.69 -3.35 -11.20
N PHE A 174 -5.52 -3.57 -10.17
CA PHE A 174 -5.25 -4.57 -9.15
C PHE A 174 -5.47 -5.99 -9.69
N SER A 175 -4.53 -6.89 -9.39
CA SER A 175 -4.66 -8.32 -9.73
C SER A 175 -5.69 -9.04 -8.86
N LEU A 176 -5.93 -8.52 -7.65
CA LEU A 176 -6.91 -9.02 -6.69
C LEU A 176 -7.36 -7.88 -5.81
N VAL A 177 -8.66 -7.80 -5.57
CA VAL A 177 -9.26 -6.90 -4.58
C VAL A 177 -10.11 -7.72 -3.62
N THR A 178 -9.88 -7.56 -2.33
CA THR A 178 -10.72 -8.16 -1.29
C THR A 178 -11.26 -7.08 -0.37
N ASN A 179 -12.51 -7.18 0.00
CA ASN A 179 -13.16 -6.27 0.93
C ASN A 179 -13.29 -6.92 2.32
N ARG A 180 -13.18 -6.11 3.35
CA ARG A 180 -13.30 -6.56 4.74
C ARG A 180 -14.73 -6.96 5.11
N GLU A 181 -15.71 -6.26 4.54
CA GLU A 181 -17.14 -6.49 4.79
C GLU A 181 -17.99 -6.26 3.53
N PRO A 182 -19.20 -6.85 3.45
CA PRO A 182 -20.06 -6.76 2.27
C PRO A 182 -20.46 -5.32 1.89
N ILE A 183 -20.60 -4.43 2.86
CA ILE A 183 -20.96 -3.03 2.59
C ILE A 183 -19.90 -2.30 1.74
N SER A 184 -18.64 -2.66 1.89
CA SER A 184 -17.54 -2.09 1.09
C SER A 184 -17.73 -2.32 -0.40
N ARG A 185 -18.23 -3.49 -0.78
CA ARG A 185 -18.57 -3.79 -2.18
C ARG A 185 -19.69 -2.86 -2.69
N SER A 186 -20.73 -2.68 -1.90
CA SER A 186 -21.83 -1.78 -2.28
C SER A 186 -21.38 -0.33 -2.42
N VAL A 187 -20.41 0.11 -1.59
CA VAL A 187 -19.80 1.44 -1.72
C VAL A 187 -19.05 1.56 -3.04
N LEU A 188 -18.22 0.59 -3.40
CA LEU A 188 -17.49 0.58 -4.68
C LEU A 188 -18.48 0.61 -5.86
N GLU A 189 -19.48 -0.27 -5.87
CA GLU A 189 -20.50 -0.35 -6.93
C GLU A 189 -21.27 0.97 -7.08
N ALA A 190 -21.59 1.66 -5.98
CA ALA A 190 -22.29 2.94 -6.00
C ALA A 190 -21.49 4.06 -6.69
N TYR A 191 -20.16 4.00 -6.67
CA TYR A 191 -19.28 4.93 -7.37
C TYR A 191 -18.81 4.41 -8.74
N GLY A 192 -19.30 3.25 -9.16
CA GLY A 192 -19.02 2.67 -10.48
C GLY A 192 -17.61 2.06 -10.62
N PHE A 193 -17.09 1.47 -9.52
CA PHE A 193 -15.92 0.61 -9.56
C PHE A 193 -16.28 -0.81 -9.99
#